data_221dce97ca612ea2710831aad6190a74
#
_entry.id   221dce97ca612ea2710831aad6190a74
#
_cell.length_a   1.000
_cell.length_b   1.000
_cell.length_c   1.000
_cell.angle_alpha   90.00
_cell.angle_beta   90.00
_cell.angle_gamma   90.00
#
_symmetry.space_group_name_H-M   'P 1'
#
loop_
_entity.id
_entity.type
_entity.pdbx_description
1 polymer ?
#
loop_
_entity_poly.entity_id
_entity_poly.type
_entity_poly.pdbx_seq_one_letter_code
_entity_poly.pdbx_strand_id
1 'polypeptide(L)'
;MTLLRERSKPADTTTSRAPLAPIGSWTIDPSHSSVSLTWSRLRLATTTGRLHCLGVVHLDALPPVGVIQFEQPSGLPVLTMALDPASVEPHDTDLDTMLGGPGVGDVVRHRWWTLHTESLEILPTGAWRVMATFTTTGNPGLVELRLEVDPKASSAEWLVLRGHGVLDRRDFGIASPASTFPKTRLDLVVRARRVGSHTRTQ
;
A
#
# COMPACT_ATOMS: atom_id res chain seq x y z
N MET A 1 43.53 -47.06 17.83
CA MET A 1 42.58 -46.64 16.79
C MET A 1 41.50 -45.81 17.48
N THR A 2 41.74 -44.50 17.54
CA THR A 2 40.93 -43.58 18.38
C THR A 2 40.01 -42.78 17.45
N LEU A 3 38.71 -43.06 17.56
CA LEU A 3 37.69 -42.34 16.78
C LEU A 3 37.42 -40.97 17.42
N LEU A 4 37.83 -39.92 16.73
CA LEU A 4 37.46 -38.53 17.01
C LEU A 4 35.99 -38.33 16.67
N ARG A 5 35.18 -38.04 17.69
CA ARG A 5 33.77 -37.69 17.61
C ARG A 5 33.70 -36.18 17.32
N GLU A 6 33.42 -35.82 16.06
CA GLU A 6 33.09 -34.45 15.70
C GLU A 6 31.81 -34.01 16.43
N ARG A 7 31.96 -32.98 17.25
CA ARG A 7 30.84 -32.26 17.85
C ARG A 7 30.26 -31.30 16.78
N SER A 8 29.12 -31.66 16.22
CA SER A 8 28.32 -30.73 15.42
C SER A 8 27.91 -29.57 16.30
N LYS A 9 28.35 -28.38 15.91
CA LYS A 9 27.96 -27.10 16.50
C LYS A 9 26.47 -26.86 16.15
N PRO A 10 25.58 -26.58 17.11
CA PRO A 10 24.20 -26.25 16.78
C PRO A 10 24.19 -24.95 15.96
N ALA A 11 23.54 -24.99 14.82
CA ALA A 11 23.28 -23.79 14.01
C ALA A 11 22.35 -22.89 14.81
N ASP A 12 22.86 -21.75 15.24
CA ASP A 12 22.05 -20.65 15.78
C ASP A 12 21.10 -20.17 14.68
N THR A 13 19.90 -20.73 14.67
CA THR A 13 18.80 -20.23 13.87
C THR A 13 18.26 -18.99 14.57
N THR A 14 18.99 -17.88 14.42
CA THR A 14 18.45 -16.57 14.78
C THR A 14 17.35 -16.27 13.78
N THR A 15 16.14 -16.69 14.09
CA THR A 15 14.94 -16.27 13.38
C THR A 15 14.83 -14.78 13.59
N SER A 16 15.31 -14.00 12.62
CA SER A 16 15.13 -12.55 12.58
C SER A 16 13.63 -12.28 12.54
N ARG A 17 13.06 -12.06 13.71
CA ARG A 17 11.66 -11.69 13.85
C ARG A 17 11.51 -10.32 13.22
N ALA A 18 10.84 -10.26 12.06
CA ALA A 18 10.52 -8.99 11.43
C ALA A 18 9.86 -8.07 12.46
N PRO A 19 10.24 -6.80 12.54
CA PRO A 19 9.68 -5.87 13.51
C PRO A 19 8.17 -5.76 13.25
N LEU A 20 7.39 -6.15 14.25
CA LEU A 20 5.95 -6.00 14.22
C LEU A 20 5.63 -4.50 14.22
N ALA A 21 4.77 -4.07 13.33
CA ALA A 21 4.28 -2.70 13.35
C ALA A 21 3.62 -2.40 14.71
N PRO A 22 3.87 -1.23 15.28
CA PRO A 22 3.26 -0.87 16.53
C PRO A 22 1.74 -0.73 16.37
N ILE A 23 0.98 -1.28 17.30
CA ILE A 23 -0.48 -1.13 17.37
C ILE A 23 -0.83 0.33 17.64
N GLY A 24 -1.90 0.84 17.02
CA GLY A 24 -2.41 2.19 17.21
C GLY A 24 -3.02 2.79 15.94
N SER A 25 -3.26 4.09 15.99
CA SER A 25 -3.77 4.87 14.86
C SER A 25 -2.75 5.92 14.46
N TRP A 26 -2.60 6.11 13.14
CA TRP A 26 -1.70 7.07 12.54
C TRP A 26 -2.39 7.87 11.46
N THR A 27 -2.11 9.16 11.37
CA THR A 27 -2.52 10.04 10.27
C THR A 27 -1.41 10.08 9.23
N ILE A 28 -1.75 9.88 7.98
CA ILE A 28 -0.82 9.93 6.86
C ILE A 28 -0.31 11.37 6.70
N ASP A 29 1.01 11.52 6.61
CA ASP A 29 1.67 12.77 6.28
C ASP A 29 1.73 12.92 4.74
N PRO A 30 0.93 13.79 4.15
CA PRO A 30 0.86 13.92 2.70
C PRO A 30 2.16 14.44 2.07
N SER A 31 2.97 15.18 2.83
CA SER A 31 4.24 15.73 2.34
C SER A 31 5.32 14.66 2.16
N HIS A 32 5.20 13.54 2.85
CA HIS A 32 6.18 12.45 2.86
C HIS A 32 5.59 11.11 2.41
N SER A 33 4.36 11.13 1.90
CA SER A 33 3.67 9.96 1.39
C SER A 33 3.32 10.14 -0.07
N SER A 34 3.35 9.05 -0.82
CA SER A 34 3.01 9.08 -2.24
C SER A 34 2.55 7.72 -2.73
N VAL A 35 1.72 7.76 -3.74
CA VAL A 35 1.34 6.61 -4.55
C VAL A 35 1.84 6.85 -5.97
N SER A 36 2.61 5.92 -6.50
CA SER A 36 3.13 6.00 -7.86
C SER A 36 2.44 4.95 -8.72
N LEU A 37 1.99 5.35 -9.88
CA LEU A 37 1.44 4.48 -10.91
C LEU A 37 2.44 4.38 -12.04
N THR A 38 2.84 3.16 -12.37
CA THR A 38 3.79 2.89 -13.45
C THR A 38 3.13 1.98 -14.48
N TRP A 39 3.11 2.40 -15.72
CA TRP A 39 2.61 1.61 -16.85
C TRP A 39 3.62 1.54 -17.97
N SER A 40 3.54 0.43 -18.69
CA SER A 40 4.43 0.18 -19.82
C SER A 40 3.68 0.42 -21.13
N ARG A 41 4.31 1.13 -22.06
CA ARG A 41 3.86 1.36 -23.43
C ARG A 41 4.73 0.54 -24.37
N LEU A 42 4.12 -0.37 -25.11
CA LEU A 42 4.78 -1.15 -26.17
C LEU A 42 6.15 -1.78 -25.78
N ARG A 43 6.32 -2.18 -24.51
CA ARG A 43 7.56 -2.76 -23.94
C ARG A 43 8.82 -1.87 -24.01
N LEU A 44 8.72 -0.65 -24.52
CA LEU A 44 9.87 0.22 -24.78
C LEU A 44 9.91 1.48 -23.95
N ALA A 45 8.78 1.90 -23.39
CA ALA A 45 8.70 3.08 -22.53
C ALA A 45 7.85 2.78 -21.29
N THR A 46 8.29 3.28 -20.15
CA THR A 46 7.55 3.29 -18.90
C THR A 46 7.29 4.73 -18.50
N THR A 47 6.06 5.03 -18.17
CA THR A 47 5.68 6.31 -17.59
C THR A 47 5.27 6.09 -16.15
N THR A 48 5.76 6.92 -15.24
CA THR A 48 5.41 6.87 -13.81
C THR A 48 4.83 8.20 -13.40
N GLY A 49 3.62 8.19 -12.88
CA GLY A 49 3.00 9.35 -12.25
C GLY A 49 2.93 9.17 -10.74
N ARG A 50 3.24 10.22 -10.00
CA ARG A 50 3.14 10.24 -8.54
C ARG A 50 1.91 11.04 -8.12
N LEU A 51 1.12 10.49 -7.22
CA LEU A 51 -0.08 11.09 -6.66
C LEU A 51 0.15 11.47 -5.21
N HIS A 52 -0.37 12.62 -4.81
CA HIS A 52 -0.47 12.96 -3.40
C HIS A 52 -1.57 12.10 -2.74
N CYS A 53 -1.33 11.72 -1.50
CA CYS A 53 -2.26 10.93 -0.73
C CYS A 53 -2.43 11.47 0.69
N LEU A 54 -3.62 11.28 1.23
CA LEU A 54 -3.94 11.53 2.64
C LEU A 54 -4.76 10.37 3.18
N GLY A 55 -4.85 10.23 4.49
CA GLY A 55 -5.62 9.15 5.09
C GLY A 55 -5.14 8.75 6.47
N VAL A 56 -5.51 7.54 6.86
CA VAL A 56 -5.18 6.97 8.17
C VAL A 56 -4.73 5.53 8.04
N VAL A 57 -3.85 5.12 8.95
CA VAL A 57 -3.51 3.72 9.20
C VAL A 57 -4.03 3.38 10.59
N HIS A 58 -4.76 2.29 10.72
CA HIS A 58 -5.35 1.83 11.95
C HIS A 58 -5.02 0.36 12.20
N LEU A 59 -4.33 0.07 13.29
CA LEU A 59 -3.90 -1.26 13.67
C LEU A 59 -4.32 -1.54 15.10
N ASP A 60 -5.40 -2.29 15.29
CA ASP A 60 -5.85 -2.75 16.60
C ASP A 60 -5.08 -3.98 17.04
N ALA A 61 -4.92 -4.90 16.10
CA ALA A 61 -4.21 -6.15 16.29
C ALA A 61 -3.63 -6.63 14.96
N LEU A 62 -2.58 -7.40 15.03
CA LEU A 62 -2.07 -8.12 13.86
C LEU A 62 -2.53 -9.58 13.95
N PRO A 63 -3.04 -10.17 12.85
CA PRO A 63 -3.38 -11.57 12.84
C PRO A 63 -2.13 -12.44 13.01
N PRO A 64 -2.29 -13.69 13.49
CA PRO A 64 -1.21 -14.67 13.42
C PRO A 64 -0.71 -14.85 11.97
N VAL A 65 0.56 -15.24 11.83
CA VAL A 65 1.16 -15.48 10.51
C VAL A 65 0.35 -16.52 9.72
N GLY A 66 0.01 -16.18 8.49
CA GLY A 66 -0.77 -17.03 7.59
C GLY A 66 -2.29 -17.04 7.87
N VAL A 67 -2.77 -16.22 8.80
CA VAL A 67 -4.20 -16.07 9.07
C VAL A 67 -4.72 -14.82 8.38
N ILE A 68 -5.78 -14.96 7.58
CA ILE A 68 -6.45 -13.84 6.93
C ILE A 68 -7.46 -13.25 7.92
N GLN A 69 -7.31 -11.97 8.19
CA GLN A 69 -8.23 -11.18 9.01
C GLN A 69 -9.02 -10.24 8.10
N PHE A 70 -10.34 -10.35 8.09
CA PHE A 70 -11.22 -9.50 7.29
C PHE A 70 -11.61 -8.21 8.01
N GLU A 71 -11.70 -8.26 9.34
CA GLU A 71 -12.08 -7.11 10.16
C GLU A 71 -11.12 -6.93 11.32
N GLN A 72 -10.80 -5.68 11.63
CA GLN A 72 -10.14 -5.31 12.87
C GLN A 72 -11.15 -5.36 14.03
N PRO A 73 -10.73 -5.53 15.29
CA PRO A 73 -11.63 -5.48 16.44
C PRO A 73 -12.48 -4.19 16.53
N SER A 74 -11.98 -3.07 16.01
CA SER A 74 -12.74 -1.81 15.90
C SER A 74 -13.72 -1.77 14.75
N GLY A 75 -13.66 -2.71 13.82
CA GLY A 75 -14.39 -2.65 12.55
C GLY A 75 -13.81 -1.66 11.52
N LEU A 76 -12.67 -1.03 11.84
CA LEU A 76 -12.04 -0.05 10.94
C LEU A 76 -11.06 -0.74 9.98
N PRO A 77 -10.96 -0.27 8.73
CA PRO A 77 -9.94 -0.75 7.79
C PRO A 77 -8.53 -0.46 8.29
N VAL A 78 -7.58 -1.36 8.01
CA VAL A 78 -6.15 -1.17 8.37
C VAL A 78 -5.58 0.07 7.70
N LEU A 79 -5.92 0.31 6.44
CA LEU A 79 -5.46 1.47 5.68
C LEU A 79 -6.63 2.06 4.91
N THR A 80 -6.84 3.35 5.11
CA THR A 80 -7.78 4.15 4.31
C THR A 80 -7.01 5.32 3.73
N MET A 81 -7.04 5.47 2.40
CA MET A 81 -6.36 6.53 1.69
C MET A 81 -7.30 7.21 0.71
N ALA A 82 -7.12 8.51 0.56
CA ALA A 82 -7.64 9.29 -0.54
C ALA A 82 -6.46 9.81 -1.38
N LEU A 83 -6.55 9.65 -2.69
CA LEU A 83 -5.53 10.02 -3.66
C LEU A 83 -6.06 11.15 -4.52
N ASP A 84 -5.24 12.18 -4.73
CA ASP A 84 -5.60 13.30 -5.59
C ASP A 84 -5.08 13.07 -7.02
N PRO A 85 -5.91 12.67 -7.96
CA PRO A 85 -5.49 12.44 -9.34
C PRO A 85 -5.04 13.74 -10.04
N ALA A 86 -5.46 14.91 -9.56
CA ALA A 86 -5.03 16.19 -10.09
C ALA A 86 -3.60 16.59 -9.66
N SER A 87 -3.03 15.88 -8.68
CA SER A 87 -1.67 16.11 -8.17
C SER A 87 -0.58 15.33 -8.90
N VAL A 88 -0.90 14.70 -10.02
CA VAL A 88 0.04 13.84 -10.76
C VAL A 88 1.30 14.60 -11.18
N GLU A 89 2.45 14.08 -10.79
CA GLU A 89 3.77 14.58 -11.19
C GLU A 89 4.66 13.44 -11.73
N PRO A 90 5.43 13.68 -12.80
CA PRO A 90 5.42 14.85 -13.67
C PRO A 90 4.15 14.92 -14.52
N HIS A 91 3.77 16.11 -14.91
CA HIS A 91 2.70 16.30 -15.89
C HIS A 91 3.17 15.78 -17.25
N ASP A 92 2.65 14.64 -17.64
CA ASP A 92 2.86 14.01 -18.94
C ASP A 92 1.55 14.10 -19.70
N THR A 93 1.59 14.66 -20.92
CA THR A 93 0.38 14.86 -21.76
C THR A 93 -0.36 13.55 -22.00
N ASP A 94 0.38 12.43 -22.12
CA ASP A 94 -0.21 11.10 -22.26
C ASP A 94 -0.88 10.64 -20.96
N LEU A 95 -0.29 11.01 -19.83
CA LEU A 95 -0.80 10.73 -18.49
C LEU A 95 -2.04 11.58 -18.20
N ASP A 96 -1.96 12.88 -18.49
CA ASP A 96 -3.08 13.82 -18.33
C ASP A 96 -4.26 13.42 -19.22
N THR A 97 -3.99 13.00 -20.45
CA THR A 97 -5.01 12.45 -21.35
C THR A 97 -5.59 11.16 -20.82
N MET A 98 -4.78 10.30 -20.21
CA MET A 98 -5.21 9.05 -19.64
C MET A 98 -6.00 9.25 -18.33
N LEU A 99 -5.64 10.23 -17.53
CA LEU A 99 -6.31 10.59 -16.28
C LEU A 99 -7.46 11.58 -16.45
N GLY A 100 -7.46 12.37 -17.50
CA GLY A 100 -8.47 13.40 -17.81
C GLY A 100 -9.26 13.20 -19.09
N GLY A 101 -8.94 12.16 -19.88
CA GLY A 101 -9.66 11.87 -21.13
C GLY A 101 -11.09 11.35 -20.88
N PRO A 102 -11.98 11.44 -21.88
CA PRO A 102 -13.40 11.08 -21.77
C PRO A 102 -13.65 9.56 -21.57
N GLY A 103 -12.85 8.89 -20.84
CA GLY A 103 -12.97 7.49 -20.42
C GLY A 103 -12.27 7.27 -19.09
N VAL A 104 -11.59 8.27 -18.58
CA VAL A 104 -10.89 8.23 -17.28
C VAL A 104 -11.66 9.08 -16.30
N GLY A 105 -12.92 8.86 -16.25
CA GLY A 105 -13.79 9.46 -15.30
C GLY A 105 -13.64 10.97 -15.24
N ASP A 106 -14.71 11.54 -15.23
CA ASP A 106 -14.93 12.93 -14.94
C ASP A 106 -14.15 13.31 -13.67
N VAL A 107 -12.86 13.65 -13.79
CA VAL A 107 -12.00 14.11 -12.69
C VAL A 107 -12.69 15.26 -11.96
N VAL A 108 -13.57 15.97 -12.64
CA VAL A 108 -14.41 17.03 -12.08
C VAL A 108 -15.48 16.46 -11.15
N ARG A 109 -16.02 15.28 -11.45
CA ARG A 109 -17.05 14.63 -10.60
C ARG A 109 -16.46 13.80 -9.46
N HIS A 110 -15.31 13.15 -9.71
CA HIS A 110 -14.66 12.29 -8.72
C HIS A 110 -13.25 12.81 -8.43
N ARG A 111 -13.21 13.86 -7.62
CA ARG A 111 -11.97 14.57 -7.27
C ARG A 111 -10.94 13.69 -6.57
N TRP A 112 -11.38 12.62 -5.89
CA TRP A 112 -10.54 11.76 -5.08
C TRP A 112 -10.75 10.30 -5.44
N TRP A 113 -9.64 9.60 -5.65
CA TRP A 113 -9.64 8.15 -5.65
C TRP A 113 -9.50 7.66 -4.23
N THR A 114 -10.08 6.51 -3.91
CA THR A 114 -10.00 5.95 -2.57
C THR A 114 -9.45 4.56 -2.59
N LEU A 115 -8.71 4.21 -1.55
CA LEU A 115 -8.22 2.87 -1.29
C LEU A 115 -8.49 2.56 0.17
N HIS A 116 -9.14 1.44 0.44
CA HIS A 116 -9.36 0.94 1.79
C HIS A 116 -9.19 -0.57 1.85
N THR A 117 -8.61 -1.04 2.95
CA THR A 117 -8.33 -2.46 3.12
C THR A 117 -9.58 -3.23 3.49
N GLU A 118 -9.73 -4.41 2.86
CA GLU A 118 -10.79 -5.38 3.14
C GLU A 118 -10.27 -6.52 4.02
N SER A 119 -9.01 -6.93 3.81
CA SER A 119 -8.40 -7.98 4.61
C SER A 119 -6.90 -7.82 4.74
N LEU A 120 -6.35 -8.41 5.80
CA LEU A 120 -4.93 -8.42 6.13
C LEU A 120 -4.47 -9.84 6.45
N GLU A 121 -3.35 -10.25 5.88
CA GLU A 121 -2.61 -11.47 6.22
C GLU A 121 -1.15 -11.14 6.47
N ILE A 122 -0.58 -11.63 7.56
CA ILE A 122 0.85 -11.54 7.81
C ILE A 122 1.54 -12.74 7.18
N LEU A 123 2.44 -12.50 6.25
CA LEU A 123 3.21 -13.53 5.59
C LEU A 123 4.38 -14.02 6.48
N PRO A 124 4.91 -15.24 6.27
CA PRO A 124 6.08 -15.73 7.01
C PRO A 124 7.32 -14.82 6.92
N THR A 125 7.42 -14.01 5.88
CA THR A 125 8.47 -13.00 5.70
C THR A 125 8.31 -11.77 6.58
N GLY A 126 7.16 -11.62 7.27
CA GLY A 126 6.78 -10.42 7.99
C GLY A 126 6.12 -9.34 7.11
N ALA A 127 6.08 -9.54 5.81
CA ALA A 127 5.30 -8.68 4.92
C ALA A 127 3.80 -8.93 5.10
N TRP A 128 2.99 -7.94 4.77
CA TRP A 128 1.54 -8.01 4.81
C TRP A 128 1.00 -8.21 3.40
N ARG A 129 0.14 -9.21 3.23
CA ARG A 129 -0.74 -9.30 2.07
C ARG A 129 -2.04 -8.62 2.43
N VAL A 130 -2.43 -7.66 1.64
CA VAL A 130 -3.61 -6.84 1.88
C VAL A 130 -4.49 -6.91 0.65
N MET A 131 -5.75 -7.31 0.82
CA MET A 131 -6.77 -7.06 -0.19
C MET A 131 -7.39 -5.70 0.10
N ALA A 132 -7.47 -4.86 -0.91
CA ALA A 132 -8.02 -3.53 -0.78
C ALA A 132 -9.01 -3.25 -1.90
N THR A 133 -10.08 -2.53 -1.58
CA THR A 133 -10.95 -1.91 -2.57
C THR A 133 -10.32 -0.59 -3.00
N PHE A 134 -10.06 -0.49 -4.29
CA PHE A 134 -9.62 0.74 -4.94
C PHE A 134 -10.75 1.28 -5.80
N THR A 135 -11.15 2.52 -5.56
CA THR A 135 -12.23 3.18 -6.30
C THR A 135 -11.67 4.41 -7.00
N THR A 136 -11.84 4.48 -8.30
CA THR A 136 -11.44 5.63 -9.12
C THR A 136 -12.68 6.50 -9.42
N THR A 137 -13.29 6.32 -10.53
CA THR A 137 -14.41 7.11 -11.07
C THR A 137 -15.78 6.58 -10.68
N GLY A 138 -15.91 6.01 -9.48
CA GLY A 138 -17.14 5.38 -9.02
C GLY A 138 -17.20 3.86 -9.26
N ASN A 139 -16.23 3.29 -9.97
CA ASN A 139 -16.11 1.84 -10.15
C ASN A 139 -15.11 1.28 -9.12
N PRO A 140 -15.58 0.56 -8.11
CA PRO A 140 -14.71 -0.15 -7.18
C PRO A 140 -14.15 -1.41 -7.83
N GLY A 141 -12.88 -1.69 -7.54
CA GLY A 141 -12.22 -2.93 -7.92
C GLY A 141 -11.28 -3.40 -6.81
N LEU A 142 -11.05 -4.69 -6.73
CA LEU A 142 -10.13 -5.26 -5.75
C LEU A 142 -8.70 -5.20 -6.26
N VAL A 143 -7.79 -4.87 -5.36
CA VAL A 143 -6.34 -4.90 -5.60
C VAL A 143 -5.65 -5.65 -4.47
N GLU A 144 -4.73 -6.53 -4.84
CA GLU A 144 -3.81 -7.13 -3.88
C GLU A 144 -2.59 -6.23 -3.73
N LEU A 145 -2.29 -5.86 -2.49
CA LEU A 145 -1.10 -5.11 -2.12
C LEU A 145 -0.21 -5.95 -1.23
N ARG A 146 1.09 -5.86 -1.48
CA ARG A 146 2.09 -6.33 -0.55
C ARG A 146 2.71 -5.13 0.16
N LEU A 147 2.54 -5.06 1.47
CA LEU A 147 3.04 -3.98 2.30
C LEU A 147 4.14 -4.48 3.23
N GLU A 148 5.11 -3.63 3.51
CA GLU A 148 6.19 -3.91 4.45
C GLU A 148 6.39 -2.68 5.35
N VAL A 149 6.57 -2.92 6.64
CA VAL A 149 6.99 -1.87 7.57
C VAL A 149 8.48 -1.62 7.34
N ASP A 150 8.87 -0.38 7.11
CA ASP A 150 10.28 0.01 7.08
C ASP A 150 10.78 0.20 8.53
N PRO A 151 11.55 -0.76 9.08
CA PRO A 151 11.94 -0.71 10.49
C PRO A 151 12.97 0.37 10.79
N LYS A 152 13.70 0.84 9.76
CA LYS A 152 14.70 1.89 9.91
C LYS A 152 14.10 3.28 9.92
N ALA A 153 12.97 3.44 9.22
CA ALA A 153 12.27 4.71 9.10
C ALA A 153 11.09 4.84 10.08
N SER A 154 10.66 3.73 10.69
CA SER A 154 9.58 3.71 11.67
C SER A 154 10.11 3.91 13.11
N SER A 155 9.27 4.48 13.98
CA SER A 155 9.53 4.74 15.39
C SER A 155 8.23 4.65 16.20
N ALA A 156 8.27 5.00 17.50
CA ALA A 156 7.06 5.08 18.31
C ALA A 156 6.07 6.15 17.82
N GLU A 157 6.56 7.21 17.15
CA GLU A 157 5.76 8.33 16.66
C GLU A 157 5.44 8.25 15.16
N TRP A 158 6.23 7.48 14.41
CA TRP A 158 6.14 7.38 12.96
C TRP A 158 6.04 5.94 12.52
N LEU A 159 5.09 5.68 11.64
CA LEU A 159 4.97 4.43 10.90
C LEU A 159 5.32 4.71 9.44
N VAL A 160 6.24 3.93 8.89
CA VAL A 160 6.56 3.98 7.45
C VAL A 160 6.24 2.63 6.83
N LEU A 161 5.32 2.64 5.88
CA LEU A 161 4.94 1.48 5.07
C LEU A 161 5.44 1.68 3.65
N ARG A 162 6.00 0.63 3.09
CA ARG A 162 6.29 0.53 1.66
C ARG A 162 5.45 -0.58 1.07
N GLY A 163 4.90 -0.35 -0.09
CA GLY A 163 4.05 -1.35 -0.70
C GLY A 163 4.03 -1.31 -2.21
N HIS A 164 3.58 -2.40 -2.79
CA HIS A 164 3.36 -2.50 -4.21
C HIS A 164 2.18 -3.41 -4.51
N GLY A 165 1.60 -3.20 -5.67
CA GLY A 165 0.51 -4.01 -6.22
C GLY A 165 0.44 -3.87 -7.73
N VAL A 166 -0.54 -4.54 -8.31
CA VAL A 166 -0.81 -4.45 -9.75
C VAL A 166 -2.31 -4.23 -9.95
N LEU A 167 -2.64 -3.17 -10.67
CA LEU A 167 -3.99 -2.84 -11.09
C LEU A 167 -4.21 -3.33 -12.52
N ASP A 168 -5.36 -3.98 -12.79
CA ASP A 168 -5.85 -4.10 -14.16
C ASP A 168 -6.81 -2.94 -14.43
N ARG A 169 -6.42 -2.03 -15.30
CA ARG A 169 -7.19 -0.80 -15.58
C ARG A 169 -8.61 -1.06 -16.06
N ARG A 170 -8.85 -2.22 -16.67
CA ARG A 170 -10.17 -2.61 -17.16
C ARG A 170 -11.16 -2.78 -16.02
N ASP A 171 -10.69 -3.26 -14.86
CA ASP A 171 -11.51 -3.48 -13.68
C ASP A 171 -12.02 -2.15 -13.08
N PHE A 172 -11.32 -1.04 -13.39
CA PHE A 172 -11.61 0.29 -12.87
C PHE A 172 -12.28 1.22 -13.90
N GLY A 173 -12.68 0.68 -15.06
CA GLY A 173 -13.28 1.50 -16.12
C GLY A 173 -12.30 2.49 -16.76
N ILE A 174 -11.00 2.35 -16.50
CA ILE A 174 -9.97 3.19 -17.08
C ILE A 174 -9.70 2.72 -18.51
N ALA A 175 -10.44 3.30 -19.45
CA ALA A 175 -10.24 3.04 -20.87
C ALA A 175 -8.86 3.53 -21.29
N SER A 176 -8.17 2.74 -22.07
CA SER A 176 -6.90 3.13 -22.68
C SER A 176 -6.98 3.00 -24.18
N PRO A 177 -6.34 3.93 -24.91
CA PRO A 177 -6.10 3.72 -26.34
C PRO A 177 -5.40 2.38 -26.58
N ALA A 178 -5.66 1.76 -27.70
CA ALA A 178 -5.31 0.39 -28.07
C ALA A 178 -3.83 -0.02 -27.94
N SER A 179 -2.95 0.85 -27.45
CA SER A 179 -1.50 0.66 -27.47
C SER A 179 -0.88 0.26 -26.14
N THR A 180 -1.67 0.09 -25.08
CA THR A 180 -1.11 -0.06 -23.73
C THR A 180 -1.52 -1.34 -23.06
N PHE A 181 -0.55 -1.94 -22.33
CA PHE A 181 -0.83 -3.10 -21.48
C PHE A 181 -1.86 -2.71 -20.41
N PRO A 182 -2.84 -3.58 -20.12
CA PRO A 182 -3.89 -3.25 -19.17
C PRO A 182 -3.38 -3.15 -17.72
N LYS A 183 -2.25 -3.76 -17.43
CA LYS A 183 -1.70 -3.81 -16.08
C LYS A 183 -0.85 -2.58 -15.78
N THR A 184 -1.12 -1.98 -14.63
CA THR A 184 -0.40 -0.83 -14.07
C THR A 184 0.18 -1.23 -12.73
N ARG A 185 1.46 -1.00 -12.53
CA ARG A 185 2.09 -1.19 -11.23
C ARG A 185 1.74 -0.02 -10.33
N LEU A 186 1.35 -0.33 -9.11
CA LEU A 186 1.10 0.60 -8.02
C LEU A 186 2.24 0.44 -7.01
N ASP A 187 2.93 1.51 -6.68
CA ASP A 187 3.92 1.57 -5.61
C ASP A 187 3.48 2.62 -4.58
N LEU A 188 3.54 2.25 -3.29
CA LEU A 188 3.15 3.11 -2.18
C LEU A 188 4.33 3.37 -1.27
N VAL A 189 4.46 4.61 -0.83
CA VAL A 189 5.27 4.99 0.31
C VAL A 189 4.36 5.80 1.23
N VAL A 190 4.06 5.26 2.40
CA VAL A 190 3.19 5.90 3.38
C VAL A 190 4.02 6.19 4.61
N ARG A 191 4.14 7.47 4.96
CA ARG A 191 4.66 7.93 6.24
C ARG A 191 3.49 8.49 7.06
N ALA A 192 3.26 7.91 8.23
CA ALA A 192 2.13 8.29 9.05
C ALA A 192 2.58 8.61 10.47
N ARG A 193 2.04 9.68 11.04
CA ARG A 193 2.30 10.12 12.40
C ARG A 193 1.27 9.55 13.35
N ARG A 194 1.72 9.08 14.51
CA ARG A 194 0.84 8.53 15.54
C ARG A 194 -0.15 9.59 16.03
N VAL A 195 -1.42 9.22 16.05
CA VAL A 195 -2.46 10.03 16.67
C VAL A 195 -2.25 9.92 18.19
N GLY A 196 -2.03 11.04 18.86
CA GLY A 196 -1.83 11.06 20.31
C GLY A 196 -3.03 10.46 21.00
N SER A 197 -2.82 9.48 21.88
CA SER A 197 -3.81 9.11 22.87
C SER A 197 -4.01 10.34 23.78
N HIS A 198 -5.07 11.09 23.55
CA HIS A 198 -5.51 12.05 24.57
C HIS A 198 -5.84 11.23 25.82
N THR A 199 -4.91 11.18 26.76
CA THR A 199 -5.21 10.74 28.12
C THR A 199 -6.31 11.67 28.61
N ARG A 200 -7.55 11.17 28.62
CA ARG A 200 -8.64 11.83 29.35
C ARG A 200 -8.20 11.83 30.80
N THR A 201 -7.68 12.98 31.26
CA THR A 201 -7.56 13.26 32.69
C THR A 201 -8.99 13.33 33.20
N GLN A 202 -9.36 12.35 34.01
CA GLN A 202 -10.59 12.37 34.82
C GLN A 202 -10.40 13.35 35.98
#